data_5dee834961e79910dcbdc8db52cc32ce
#
_entry.id   5dee834961e79910dcbdc8db52cc32ce
#
_cell.length_a   1.000
_cell.length_b   1.000
_cell.length_c   1.000
_cell.angle_alpha   90.00
_cell.angle_beta   90.00
_cell.angle_gamma   90.00
#
_symmetry.space_group_name_H-M   'P 1'
#
loop_
_entity.id
_entity.type
_entity.pdbx_description
1 polymer ?
#
loop_
_entity_poly.entity_id
_entity_poly.type
_entity_poly.pdbx_seq_one_letter_code
_entity_poly.pdbx_strand_id
1 'polypeptide(L)'
;MFIAAYILQMIILTILIVMLKYYNYMVTFSEVPDEITLCINISNCPIRCPDCHSKFLWDDIGTPLTNETISNIINNNKDVTCICLMGGDGDIKDICRILFYIKYNFPNYKLGWYSGKSYNFIAKEITFSKIISKLDYLKTGPYIKKFGGLDNPNTNQRFYKIEKKDNVSLLFDITKVFYENKNLYKEDK
;
A
#
# COMPACT_ATOMS: atom_id res chain seq x y z
N MET A 1 20.93 -19.31 -31.29
CA MET A 1 21.24 -18.22 -30.33
C MET A 1 20.23 -17.08 -30.39
N PHE A 2 19.88 -16.56 -31.58
CA PHE A 2 18.92 -15.43 -31.74
C PHE A 2 17.49 -15.72 -31.28
N ILE A 3 16.95 -16.92 -31.49
CA ILE A 3 15.58 -17.29 -31.08
C ILE A 3 15.43 -17.28 -29.54
N ALA A 4 16.42 -17.81 -28.82
CA ALA A 4 16.41 -17.81 -27.35
C ALA A 4 16.46 -16.39 -26.76
N ALA A 5 17.27 -15.50 -27.37
CA ALA A 5 17.33 -14.09 -26.97
C ALA A 5 16.01 -13.37 -27.24
N TYR A 6 15.38 -13.62 -28.39
CA TYR A 6 14.07 -13.03 -28.71
C TYR A 6 12.96 -13.52 -27.78
N ILE A 7 12.92 -14.83 -27.49
CA ILE A 7 11.96 -15.40 -26.54
C ILE A 7 12.16 -14.79 -25.12
N LEU A 8 13.43 -14.70 -24.68
CA LEU A 8 13.75 -14.10 -23.40
C LEU A 8 13.32 -12.63 -23.34
N GLN A 9 13.56 -11.86 -24.40
CA GLN A 9 13.14 -10.45 -24.50
C GLN A 9 11.61 -10.31 -24.47
N MET A 10 10.87 -11.18 -25.17
CA MET A 10 9.41 -11.21 -25.15
C MET A 10 8.87 -11.57 -23.75
N ILE A 11 9.48 -12.53 -23.06
CA ILE A 11 9.13 -12.90 -21.68
C ILE A 11 9.36 -11.72 -20.72
N ILE A 12 10.53 -11.07 -20.81
CA ILE A 12 10.85 -9.90 -19.99
C ILE A 12 9.85 -8.78 -20.25
N LEU A 13 9.54 -8.49 -21.51
CA LEU A 13 8.57 -7.45 -21.87
C LEU A 13 7.17 -7.77 -21.35
N THR A 14 6.74 -9.04 -21.45
CA THR A 14 5.44 -9.49 -20.92
C THR A 14 5.38 -9.37 -19.41
N ILE A 15 6.44 -9.72 -18.68
CA ILE A 15 6.53 -9.57 -17.22
C ILE A 15 6.44 -8.10 -16.84
N LEU A 16 7.13 -7.21 -17.54
CA LEU A 16 7.10 -5.76 -17.26
C LEU A 16 5.73 -5.13 -17.54
N ILE A 17 4.98 -5.65 -18.52
CA ILE A 17 3.63 -5.17 -18.85
C ILE A 17 2.62 -5.54 -17.75
N VAL A 18 2.84 -6.65 -17.05
CA VAL A 18 1.92 -7.15 -16.00
C VAL A 18 2.27 -6.60 -14.61
N MET A 19 3.45 -5.98 -14.43
CA MET A 19 3.86 -5.45 -13.13
C MET A 19 3.11 -4.18 -12.74
N LEU A 20 2.82 -4.04 -11.44
CA LEU A 20 2.34 -2.77 -10.89
C LEU A 20 3.35 -1.64 -11.16
N LYS A 21 2.82 -0.45 -11.45
CA LYS A 21 3.62 0.76 -11.67
C LYS A 21 3.38 1.75 -10.54
N TYR A 22 4.40 2.48 -10.15
CA TYR A 22 4.24 3.64 -9.28
C TYR A 22 4.29 4.92 -10.11
N TYR A 23 3.47 5.87 -9.72
CA TYR A 23 3.45 7.22 -10.30
C TYR A 23 4.50 8.11 -9.64
N ASN A 24 4.49 8.18 -8.33
CA ASN A 24 5.45 8.90 -7.50
C ASN A 24 5.56 8.26 -6.12
N TYR A 25 6.48 8.77 -5.31
CA TYR A 25 6.57 8.47 -3.89
C TYR A 25 6.82 9.75 -3.10
N MET A 26 6.49 9.73 -1.82
CA MET A 26 6.68 10.85 -0.91
C MET A 26 6.89 10.36 0.52
N VAL A 27 7.64 11.14 1.31
CA VAL A 27 7.75 10.91 2.76
C VAL A 27 6.71 11.78 3.48
N THR A 28 5.99 11.20 4.43
CA THR A 28 4.93 11.87 5.19
C THR A 28 4.87 11.35 6.63
N PHE A 29 4.28 12.16 7.53
CA PHE A 29 4.07 11.82 8.94
C PHE A 29 2.59 11.56 9.26
N SER A 30 1.69 11.65 8.28
CA SER A 30 0.24 11.63 8.51
C SER A 30 -0.46 10.36 8.07
N GLU A 31 0.19 9.52 7.24
CA GLU A 31 -0.49 8.35 6.65
C GLU A 31 -0.50 7.14 7.60
N VAL A 32 0.57 6.91 8.34
CA VAL A 32 0.63 5.83 9.32
C VAL A 32 0.95 6.44 10.69
N PRO A 33 0.09 6.23 11.71
CA PRO A 33 0.31 6.78 13.04
C PRO A 33 1.66 6.38 13.61
N ASP A 34 2.36 7.34 14.21
CA ASP A 34 3.67 7.20 14.89
C ASP A 34 4.83 6.78 13.97
N GLU A 35 4.66 6.89 12.62
CA GLU A 35 5.68 6.49 11.65
C GLU A 35 6.10 7.65 10.73
N ILE A 36 7.39 7.68 10.39
CA ILE A 36 7.89 8.42 9.23
C ILE A 36 7.70 7.49 8.04
N THR A 37 6.70 7.80 7.20
CA THR A 37 6.22 6.86 6.17
C THR A 37 6.69 7.25 4.78
N LEU A 38 7.36 6.33 4.09
CA LEU A 38 7.57 6.38 2.65
C LEU A 38 6.34 5.81 1.94
N CYS A 39 5.51 6.69 1.38
CA CYS A 39 4.34 6.32 0.60
C CYS A 39 4.71 6.15 -0.87
N ILE A 40 4.43 4.97 -1.44
CA ILE A 40 4.62 4.67 -2.87
C ILE A 40 3.24 4.62 -3.52
N ASN A 41 2.92 5.62 -4.35
CA ASN A 41 1.62 5.76 -5.01
C ASN A 41 1.55 4.88 -6.25
N ILE A 42 0.74 3.83 -6.21
CA ILE A 42 0.59 2.84 -7.27
C ILE A 42 -0.55 3.26 -8.20
N SER A 43 -0.24 3.31 -9.49
CA SER A 43 -1.19 3.67 -10.55
C SER A 43 -2.09 2.49 -10.97
N ASN A 44 -2.95 2.71 -11.96
CA ASN A 44 -3.94 1.75 -12.46
C ASN A 44 -4.92 1.27 -11.37
N CYS A 45 -5.42 2.23 -10.58
CA CYS A 45 -6.36 1.91 -9.51
C CYS A 45 -7.73 1.48 -10.06
N PRO A 46 -8.16 0.23 -9.85
CA PRO A 46 -9.43 -0.27 -10.38
C PRO A 46 -10.66 0.21 -9.60
N ILE A 47 -10.46 0.75 -8.40
CA ILE A 47 -11.56 1.16 -7.51
C ILE A 47 -12.27 2.41 -8.03
N ARG A 48 -11.53 3.37 -8.59
CA ARG A 48 -12.05 4.59 -9.24
C ARG A 48 -13.13 5.31 -8.43
N CYS A 49 -12.86 5.57 -7.16
CA CYS A 49 -13.79 6.28 -6.27
C CYS A 49 -14.19 7.63 -6.88
N PRO A 50 -15.49 7.97 -7.04
CA PRO A 50 -15.93 9.16 -7.80
C PRO A 50 -15.28 10.47 -7.33
N ASP A 51 -15.09 10.64 -6.03
CA ASP A 51 -14.51 11.83 -5.41
C ASP A 51 -13.07 11.60 -4.90
N CYS A 52 -12.33 10.69 -5.53
CA CYS A 52 -10.94 10.40 -5.17
C CYS A 52 -10.07 11.65 -5.34
N HIS A 53 -9.23 11.95 -4.34
CA HIS A 53 -8.26 13.05 -4.41
C HIS A 53 -7.12 12.75 -5.38
N SER A 54 -6.85 11.45 -5.66
CA SER A 54 -5.75 10.99 -6.50
C SER A 54 -6.26 10.36 -7.80
N LYS A 55 -7.18 11.03 -8.53
CA LYS A 55 -7.76 10.52 -9.79
C LYS A 55 -6.71 10.24 -10.86
N PHE A 56 -5.57 10.92 -10.83
CA PHE A 56 -4.44 10.67 -11.72
C PHE A 56 -3.85 9.25 -11.59
N LEU A 57 -4.12 8.55 -10.47
CA LEU A 57 -3.73 7.16 -10.29
C LEU A 57 -4.70 6.15 -10.94
N TRP A 58 -5.76 6.60 -11.59
CA TRP A 58 -6.68 5.70 -12.28
C TRP A 58 -6.11 5.13 -13.57
N ASP A 59 -5.21 5.88 -14.20
CA ASP A 59 -4.58 5.51 -15.47
C ASP A 59 -3.37 4.61 -15.23
N ASP A 60 -3.06 3.77 -16.23
CA ASP A 60 -1.88 2.88 -16.19
C ASP A 60 -0.61 3.65 -16.61
N ILE A 61 -0.10 4.48 -15.71
CA ILE A 61 1.04 5.38 -15.92
C ILE A 61 2.14 5.13 -14.90
N GLY A 62 3.33 5.62 -15.22
CA GLY A 62 4.48 5.59 -14.29
C GLY A 62 5.48 4.46 -14.59
N THR A 63 6.32 4.17 -13.61
CA THR A 63 7.45 3.25 -13.72
C THR A 63 7.13 1.89 -13.09
N PRO A 64 7.47 0.75 -13.73
CA PRO A 64 7.30 -0.56 -13.13
C PRO A 64 8.01 -0.71 -11.78
N LEU A 65 7.32 -1.30 -10.80
CA LEU A 65 7.86 -1.62 -9.47
C LEU A 65 8.68 -2.91 -9.51
N THR A 66 9.80 -2.86 -10.26
CA THR A 66 10.80 -3.94 -10.24
C THR A 66 11.51 -3.99 -8.88
N ASN A 67 12.20 -5.08 -8.59
CA ASN A 67 13.00 -5.20 -7.37
C ASN A 67 14.09 -4.11 -7.30
N GLU A 68 14.71 -3.78 -8.43
CA GLU A 68 15.69 -2.71 -8.54
C GLU A 68 15.07 -1.34 -8.26
N THR A 69 13.93 -1.04 -8.88
CA THR A 69 13.19 0.21 -8.63
C THR A 69 12.83 0.37 -7.17
N ILE A 70 12.30 -0.69 -6.53
CA ILE A 70 11.96 -0.68 -5.11
C ILE A 70 13.20 -0.42 -4.25
N SER A 71 14.32 -1.11 -4.53
CA SER A 71 15.57 -0.90 -3.81
C SER A 71 16.09 0.52 -3.93
N ASN A 72 16.04 1.10 -5.12
CA ASN A 72 16.49 2.48 -5.38
C ASN A 72 15.63 3.49 -4.60
N ILE A 73 14.29 3.32 -4.60
CA ILE A 73 13.38 4.18 -3.85
C ILE A 73 13.70 4.11 -2.34
N ILE A 74 13.85 2.91 -1.78
CA ILE A 74 14.10 2.73 -0.34
C ILE A 74 15.49 3.28 0.04
N ASN A 75 16.53 2.98 -0.75
CA ASN A 75 17.89 3.42 -0.47
C ASN A 75 18.07 4.94 -0.52
N ASN A 76 17.22 5.63 -1.28
CA ASN A 76 17.19 7.09 -1.33
C ASN A 76 16.37 7.74 -0.20
N ASN A 77 15.69 6.93 0.65
CA ASN A 77 14.82 7.41 1.72
C ASN A 77 15.05 6.61 3.03
N LYS A 78 16.31 6.56 3.50
CA LYS A 78 16.72 5.68 4.61
C LYS A 78 16.20 6.11 5.99
N ASP A 79 15.81 7.37 6.14
CA ASP A 79 15.39 7.94 7.43
C ASP A 79 13.91 7.67 7.77
N VAL A 80 13.23 6.85 6.97
CA VAL A 80 11.84 6.44 7.22
C VAL A 80 11.79 5.23 8.15
N THR A 81 10.64 5.05 8.82
CA THR A 81 10.40 3.91 9.72
C THR A 81 9.41 2.91 9.11
N CYS A 82 8.58 3.39 8.16
CA CYS A 82 7.55 2.59 7.51
C CYS A 82 7.56 2.80 5.99
N ILE A 83 7.33 1.74 5.22
CA ILE A 83 7.10 1.77 3.77
C ILE A 83 5.64 1.40 3.54
N CYS A 84 4.88 2.28 2.90
CA CYS A 84 3.46 2.08 2.65
C CYS A 84 3.15 2.04 1.14
N LEU A 85 2.53 0.97 0.68
CA LEU A 85 2.02 0.83 -0.67
C LEU A 85 0.62 1.45 -0.74
N MET A 86 0.46 2.50 -1.55
CA MET A 86 -0.80 3.25 -1.69
C MET A 86 -1.52 2.80 -2.95
N GLY A 87 -2.46 1.84 -2.85
CA GLY A 87 -3.16 1.23 -3.99
C GLY A 87 -2.61 -0.13 -4.39
N GLY A 88 -2.66 -0.46 -5.71
CA GLY A 88 -2.22 -1.75 -6.23
C GLY A 88 -3.30 -2.83 -6.21
N ASP A 89 -4.56 -2.47 -5.96
CA ASP A 89 -5.72 -3.38 -5.95
C ASP A 89 -5.97 -4.08 -7.30
N GLY A 90 -5.31 -3.63 -8.37
CA GLY A 90 -5.38 -4.23 -9.71
C GLY A 90 -4.64 -5.55 -9.81
N ASP A 91 -3.56 -5.73 -9.04
CA ASP A 91 -2.81 -6.99 -8.99
C ASP A 91 -2.33 -7.29 -7.56
N ILE A 92 -3.18 -7.99 -6.82
CA ILE A 92 -2.89 -8.40 -5.43
C ILE A 92 -1.73 -9.40 -5.36
N LYS A 93 -1.47 -10.16 -6.41
CA LYS A 93 -0.32 -11.09 -6.47
C LYS A 93 0.99 -10.31 -6.55
N ASP A 94 0.99 -9.22 -7.32
CA ASP A 94 2.18 -8.37 -7.41
C ASP A 94 2.40 -7.57 -6.11
N ILE A 95 1.34 -7.11 -5.43
CA ILE A 95 1.45 -6.58 -4.06
C ILE A 95 2.13 -7.60 -3.13
N CYS A 96 1.71 -8.87 -3.20
CA CYS A 96 2.32 -9.93 -2.41
C CYS A 96 3.83 -10.06 -2.70
N ARG A 97 4.23 -10.10 -3.98
CA ARG A 97 5.64 -10.13 -4.42
C ARG A 97 6.44 -8.96 -3.85
N ILE A 98 5.91 -7.74 -3.99
CA ILE A 98 6.57 -6.50 -3.51
C ILE A 98 6.78 -6.55 -2.00
N LEU A 99 5.74 -6.89 -1.22
CA LEU A 99 5.82 -6.98 0.23
C LEU A 99 6.83 -8.03 0.70
N PHE A 100 6.87 -9.21 0.03
CA PHE A 100 7.86 -10.24 0.33
C PHE A 100 9.28 -9.76 0.02
N TYR A 101 9.47 -9.11 -1.13
CA TYR A 101 10.76 -8.56 -1.52
C TYR A 101 11.27 -7.54 -0.49
N ILE A 102 10.41 -6.58 -0.11
CA ILE A 102 10.79 -5.55 0.86
C ILE A 102 11.09 -6.20 2.22
N LYS A 103 10.23 -7.10 2.72
CA LYS A 103 10.43 -7.72 4.04
C LYS A 103 11.70 -8.56 4.11
N TYR A 104 12.11 -9.18 3.00
CA TYR A 104 13.32 -9.99 2.92
C TYR A 104 14.61 -9.14 2.85
N ASN A 105 14.62 -8.10 2.01
CA ASN A 105 15.82 -7.30 1.75
C ASN A 105 15.96 -6.09 2.69
N PHE A 106 14.86 -5.62 3.29
CA PHE A 106 14.78 -4.44 4.14
C PHE A 106 13.96 -4.74 5.41
N PRO A 107 14.40 -5.72 6.25
CA PRO A 107 13.59 -6.27 7.36
C PRO A 107 13.29 -5.26 8.47
N ASN A 108 14.08 -4.19 8.58
CA ASN A 108 13.97 -3.21 9.65
C ASN A 108 12.80 -2.23 9.49
N TYR A 109 12.22 -2.13 8.28
CA TYR A 109 11.08 -1.25 8.05
C TYR A 109 9.76 -1.94 8.39
N LYS A 110 8.84 -1.18 8.97
CA LYS A 110 7.44 -1.57 9.03
C LYS A 110 6.82 -1.46 7.64
N LEU A 111 5.79 -2.28 7.38
CA LEU A 111 5.11 -2.31 6.08
C LEU A 111 3.64 -1.99 6.24
N GLY A 112 3.16 -1.03 5.44
CA GLY A 112 1.77 -0.65 5.29
C GLY A 112 1.23 -0.97 3.88
N TRP A 113 -0.06 -1.23 3.79
CA TRP A 113 -0.77 -1.30 2.52
C TRP A 113 -2.13 -0.61 2.61
N TYR A 114 -2.40 0.30 1.68
CA TYR A 114 -3.68 0.98 1.51
C TYR A 114 -4.44 0.33 0.35
N SER A 115 -5.49 -0.43 0.67
CA SER A 115 -6.41 -1.01 -0.30
C SER A 115 -7.71 -0.19 -0.36
N GLY A 116 -8.21 0.03 -1.55
CA GLY A 116 -9.55 0.58 -1.77
C GLY A 116 -10.66 -0.46 -1.63
N LYS A 117 -10.33 -1.75 -1.58
CA LYS A 117 -11.31 -2.83 -1.34
C LYS A 117 -11.66 -2.92 0.14
N SER A 118 -12.86 -3.41 0.47
CA SER A 118 -13.23 -3.70 1.86
C SER A 118 -12.45 -4.89 2.41
N TYR A 119 -12.28 -4.94 3.74
CA TYR A 119 -11.65 -6.07 4.42
C TYR A 119 -12.26 -7.42 4.01
N ASN A 120 -13.58 -7.52 4.04
CA ASN A 120 -14.29 -8.76 3.69
C ASN A 120 -14.05 -9.22 2.24
N PHE A 121 -13.72 -8.29 1.35
CA PHE A 121 -13.37 -8.62 -0.03
C PHE A 121 -11.95 -9.17 -0.12
N ILE A 122 -10.96 -8.45 0.41
CA ILE A 122 -9.55 -8.87 0.31
C ILE A 122 -9.25 -10.12 1.13
N ALA A 123 -9.97 -10.35 2.24
CA ALA A 123 -9.81 -11.54 3.08
C ALA A 123 -10.16 -12.85 2.36
N LYS A 124 -10.92 -12.79 1.25
CA LYS A 124 -11.24 -13.95 0.40
C LYS A 124 -10.17 -14.28 -0.62
N GLU A 125 -9.21 -13.37 -0.84
CA GLU A 125 -8.12 -13.60 -1.79
C GLU A 125 -7.16 -14.68 -1.26
N ILE A 126 -6.80 -15.62 -2.12
CA ILE A 126 -5.92 -16.76 -1.80
C ILE A 126 -4.57 -16.31 -1.21
N THR A 127 -4.08 -15.13 -1.66
CA THR A 127 -2.80 -14.57 -1.22
C THR A 127 -2.90 -13.75 0.06
N PHE A 128 -4.11 -13.51 0.58
CA PHE A 128 -4.32 -12.59 1.70
C PHE A 128 -3.57 -13.00 2.96
N SER A 129 -3.59 -14.28 3.34
CA SER A 129 -2.84 -14.76 4.51
C SER A 129 -1.33 -14.49 4.40
N LYS A 130 -0.78 -14.62 3.18
CA LYS A 130 0.62 -14.33 2.90
C LYS A 130 0.91 -12.83 3.00
N ILE A 131 0.02 -11.99 2.46
CA ILE A 131 0.14 -10.53 2.53
C ILE A 131 0.11 -10.06 3.98
N ILE A 132 -0.92 -10.46 4.73
CA ILE A 132 -1.11 -10.02 6.11
C ILE A 132 0.04 -10.45 7.03
N SER A 133 0.70 -11.58 6.75
CA SER A 133 1.86 -12.02 7.49
C SER A 133 3.09 -11.12 7.34
N LYS A 134 3.12 -10.24 6.32
CA LYS A 134 4.23 -9.31 6.07
C LYS A 134 3.90 -7.87 6.48
N LEU A 135 2.62 -7.54 6.63
CA LEU A 135 2.18 -6.20 6.99
C LEU A 135 2.27 -5.94 8.49
N ASP A 136 2.53 -4.69 8.82
CA ASP A 136 2.39 -4.11 10.16
C ASP A 136 1.16 -3.20 10.22
N TYR A 137 0.73 -2.65 9.06
CA TYR A 137 -0.45 -1.79 8.92
C TYR A 137 -1.25 -2.13 7.67
N LEU A 138 -2.58 -2.06 7.77
CA LEU A 138 -3.48 -2.26 6.65
C LEU A 138 -4.63 -1.26 6.70
N LYS A 139 -4.78 -0.47 5.63
CA LYS A 139 -5.98 0.35 5.42
C LYS A 139 -6.88 -0.32 4.39
N THR A 140 -8.19 -0.36 4.65
CA THR A 140 -9.20 -0.95 3.75
C THR A 140 -10.37 0.00 3.52
N GLY A 141 -11.09 -0.24 2.42
CA GLY A 141 -12.32 0.48 2.07
C GLY A 141 -12.11 1.61 1.08
N PRO A 142 -13.05 1.78 0.13
CA PRO A 142 -13.03 2.86 -0.86
C PRO A 142 -13.28 4.21 -0.17
N TYR A 143 -12.83 5.29 -0.80
CA TYR A 143 -13.24 6.62 -0.37
C TYR A 143 -14.67 6.88 -0.82
N ILE A 144 -15.53 7.25 0.13
CA ILE A 144 -16.92 7.65 -0.12
C ILE A 144 -17.12 9.04 0.50
N LYS A 145 -17.29 10.07 -0.32
CA LYS A 145 -17.38 11.47 0.12
C LYS A 145 -18.37 11.70 1.27
N LYS A 146 -19.53 11.03 1.23
CA LYS A 146 -20.55 11.12 2.27
C LYS A 146 -20.01 10.71 3.66
N PHE A 147 -19.08 9.79 3.72
CA PHE A 147 -18.51 9.26 4.96
C PHE A 147 -17.14 9.86 5.29
N GLY A 148 -16.54 10.59 4.34
CA GLY A 148 -15.21 11.18 4.51
C GLY A 148 -14.06 10.19 4.47
N GLY A 149 -12.86 10.66 4.82
CA GLY A 149 -11.64 9.86 4.96
C GLY A 149 -11.49 9.25 6.36
N LEU A 150 -10.29 8.74 6.66
CA LEU A 150 -9.96 8.16 7.98
C LEU A 150 -10.14 9.16 9.12
N ASP A 151 -10.01 10.45 8.85
CA ASP A 151 -10.14 11.55 9.79
C ASP A 151 -11.59 11.93 10.14
N ASN A 152 -12.58 11.20 9.60
CA ASN A 152 -13.99 11.38 9.90
C ASN A 152 -14.52 10.21 10.76
N PRO A 153 -15.16 10.45 11.90
CA PRO A 153 -15.69 9.39 12.77
C PRO A 153 -16.76 8.50 12.09
N ASN A 154 -17.41 9.00 11.04
CA ASN A 154 -18.41 8.24 10.26
C ASN A 154 -17.81 7.48 9.08
N THR A 155 -16.48 7.44 8.94
CA THR A 155 -15.82 6.82 7.81
C THR A 155 -16.19 5.34 7.64
N ASN A 156 -16.35 4.92 6.38
CA ASN A 156 -16.46 3.50 6.01
C ASN A 156 -15.09 2.82 5.86
N GLN A 157 -14.01 3.59 5.90
CA GLN A 157 -12.65 3.05 5.84
C GLN A 157 -12.24 2.51 7.21
N ARG A 158 -11.33 1.53 7.21
CA ARG A 158 -10.76 0.97 8.43
C ARG A 158 -9.24 0.93 8.32
N PHE A 159 -8.58 1.24 9.42
CA PHE A 159 -7.14 1.18 9.55
C PHE A 159 -6.77 0.22 10.67
N TYR A 160 -5.99 -0.80 10.32
CA TYR A 160 -5.60 -1.86 11.24
C TYR A 160 -4.11 -1.79 11.53
N LYS A 161 -3.75 -1.91 12.80
CA LYS A 161 -2.43 -2.34 13.25
C LYS A 161 -2.39 -3.86 13.30
N ILE A 162 -1.30 -4.47 12.85
CA ILE A 162 -1.16 -5.92 12.79
C ILE A 162 -0.03 -6.34 13.71
N GLU A 163 -0.35 -7.19 14.67
CA GLU A 163 0.62 -7.78 15.59
C GLU A 163 0.78 -9.26 15.27
N LYS A 164 2.02 -9.76 15.36
CA LYS A 164 2.36 -11.16 15.11
C LYS A 164 2.57 -11.86 16.44
N LYS A 165 1.74 -12.88 16.71
CA LYS A 165 1.85 -13.71 17.89
C LYS A 165 1.67 -15.17 17.50
N ASP A 166 2.61 -16.03 17.86
CA ASP A 166 2.56 -17.48 17.61
C ASP A 166 2.28 -17.85 16.14
N ASN A 167 2.92 -17.11 15.20
CA ASN A 167 2.70 -17.21 13.74
C ASN A 167 1.28 -16.82 13.27
N VAL A 168 0.46 -16.23 14.13
CA VAL A 168 -0.85 -15.69 13.80
C VAL A 168 -0.75 -14.17 13.69
N SER A 169 -1.39 -13.60 12.65
CA SER A 169 -1.52 -12.15 12.49
C SER A 169 -2.85 -11.69 13.12
N LEU A 170 -2.74 -10.90 14.18
CA LEU A 170 -3.88 -10.29 14.87
C LEU A 170 -4.07 -8.86 14.37
N LEU A 171 -5.29 -8.52 13.96
CA LEU A 171 -5.65 -7.21 13.45
C LEU A 171 -6.40 -6.43 14.53
N PHE A 172 -5.89 -5.24 14.86
CA PHE A 172 -6.50 -4.31 15.79
C PHE A 172 -6.98 -3.08 15.00
N ASP A 173 -8.29 -2.83 15.00
CA ASP A 173 -8.84 -1.62 14.38
C ASP A 173 -8.45 -0.40 15.22
N ILE A 174 -7.59 0.43 14.66
CA ILE A 174 -7.11 1.68 15.27
C ILE A 174 -7.60 2.92 14.50
N THR A 175 -8.64 2.79 13.67
CA THR A 175 -9.16 3.87 12.82
C THR A 175 -9.41 5.17 13.59
N LYS A 176 -9.87 5.08 14.82
CA LYS A 176 -10.20 6.23 15.66
C LYS A 176 -9.00 7.14 15.98
N VAL A 177 -7.78 6.65 15.93
CA VAL A 177 -6.57 7.46 16.14
C VAL A 177 -6.50 8.65 15.17
N PHE A 178 -7.04 8.52 13.95
CA PHE A 178 -7.02 9.58 12.95
C PHE A 178 -7.94 10.76 13.23
N TYR A 179 -8.97 10.61 14.06
CA TYR A 179 -9.93 11.67 14.36
C TYR A 179 -9.98 12.06 15.86
N GLU A 180 -9.61 11.18 16.78
CA GLU A 180 -9.54 11.52 18.21
C GLU A 180 -8.41 12.52 18.49
N ASN A 181 -7.24 12.36 17.91
CA ASN A 181 -6.11 13.26 18.10
C ASN A 181 -6.34 14.68 17.52
N LYS A 182 -7.24 14.85 16.56
CA LYS A 182 -7.60 16.18 16.05
C LYS A 182 -8.32 17.06 17.09
N ASN A 183 -8.97 16.48 18.09
CA ASN A 183 -9.67 17.21 19.13
C ASN A 183 -8.71 17.80 20.17
N LEU A 184 -7.53 17.21 20.38
CA LEU A 184 -6.51 17.73 21.28
C LEU A 184 -5.92 19.07 20.84
N TYR A 185 -5.95 19.39 19.52
CA TYR A 185 -5.43 20.64 18.95
C TYR A 185 -6.50 21.72 18.69
N LYS A 186 -7.79 21.45 19.02
CA LYS A 186 -8.90 22.39 18.81
C LYS A 186 -9.34 23.14 20.06
N GLU A 187 -8.86 22.74 21.24
CA GLU A 187 -9.27 23.36 22.52
C GLU A 187 -8.49 24.63 22.88
N ASP A 188 -7.49 25.02 22.09
CA ASP A 188 -6.65 26.22 22.32
C ASP A 188 -6.94 27.37 21.33
N LYS A 189 -8.21 27.54 20.89
CA LYS A 189 -8.60 28.72 20.10
C LYS A 189 -9.89 29.35 20.59
#